data_8e3ea78c1c3ca5237110962af7adf733
#
_entry.id   8e3ea78c1c3ca5237110962af7adf733
#
_cell.length_a   1.000
_cell.length_b   1.000
_cell.length_c   1.000
_cell.angle_alpha   90.00
_cell.angle_beta   90.00
_cell.angle_gamma   90.00
#
_symmetry.space_group_name_H-M   'P 1'
#
loop_
_entity.id
_entity.type
_entity.pdbx_description
1 polymer ?
#
loop_
_entity_poly.entity_id
_entity_poly.type
_entity_poly.pdbx_seq_one_letter_code
_entity_poly.pdbx_strand_id
1 'polypeptide(L)'
;MSVLFANSRLRLYLLLLFLSLGLLLYSLGEMTPIIVDVEDFLGLTSHLPVSYWIGLLIVLAGSGLAFYDSRLQSNALFISLLLMVGLYLVVTPALAQTNPQGWGASPGAQVMLTTGHVDVNSPLHFAFYMPWPAIHFIAVSLTQVIGMTDLMGLVKYWPLFALPLFILIAFSLGKRLGLSPQDSFGLTYLVLVSLWMPWTFIFSTPFLGYLTYMLMFLLLVVLSLSPTARQRVLIMPVFAQLVITHLLTSLI
;
A
#
# COMPACT_ATOMS: atom_id res chain seq x y z
N MET A 1 -12.11 22.97 -30.60
CA MET A 1 -10.72 22.50 -30.69
C MET A 1 -10.16 21.99 -29.35
N SER A 2 -10.42 22.65 -28.21
CA SER A 2 -9.93 22.26 -26.87
C SER A 2 -10.34 20.86 -26.39
N VAL A 3 -11.57 20.44 -26.64
CA VAL A 3 -12.13 19.13 -26.19
C VAL A 3 -11.49 17.95 -26.95
N LEU A 4 -11.18 18.13 -28.24
CA LEU A 4 -10.52 17.08 -29.03
C LEU A 4 -9.08 16.84 -28.63
N PHE A 5 -8.33 17.91 -28.26
CA PHE A 5 -6.95 17.80 -27.78
C PHE A 5 -6.88 17.23 -26.37
N ALA A 6 -7.81 17.58 -25.47
CA ALA A 6 -7.92 16.94 -24.15
C ALA A 6 -8.17 15.43 -24.26
N ASN A 7 -8.99 15.00 -25.22
CA ASN A 7 -9.29 13.59 -25.48
C ASN A 7 -8.07 12.82 -26.03
N SER A 8 -7.21 13.44 -26.86
CA SER A 8 -6.03 12.76 -27.41
C SER A 8 -4.96 12.51 -26.34
N ARG A 9 -4.74 13.46 -25.43
CA ARG A 9 -3.79 13.30 -24.33
C ARG A 9 -4.26 12.26 -23.32
N LEU A 10 -5.52 12.31 -22.91
CA LEU A 10 -6.09 11.30 -22.04
C LEU A 10 -5.92 9.89 -22.63
N ARG A 11 -6.17 9.75 -23.94
CA ARG A 11 -5.94 8.48 -24.65
C ARG A 11 -4.50 8.02 -24.60
N LEU A 12 -3.52 8.95 -24.72
CA LEU A 12 -2.11 8.63 -24.58
C LEU A 12 -1.80 8.05 -23.19
N TYR A 13 -2.23 8.73 -22.13
CA TYR A 13 -2.00 8.24 -20.76
C TYR A 13 -2.67 6.90 -20.48
N LEU A 14 -3.89 6.70 -20.96
CA LEU A 14 -4.58 5.41 -20.86
C LEU A 14 -3.82 4.31 -21.61
N LEU A 15 -3.31 4.62 -22.81
CA LEU A 15 -2.53 3.67 -23.60
C LEU A 15 -1.23 3.29 -22.88
N LEU A 16 -0.52 4.26 -22.30
CA LEU A 16 0.68 3.99 -21.49
C LEU A 16 0.35 3.13 -20.26
N LEU A 17 -0.77 3.40 -19.58
CA LEU A 17 -1.24 2.59 -18.46
C LEU A 17 -1.55 1.15 -18.87
N PHE A 18 -2.30 0.96 -19.98
CA PHE A 18 -2.65 -0.38 -20.46
C PHE A 18 -1.43 -1.15 -20.95
N LEU A 19 -0.49 -0.47 -21.63
CA LEU A 19 0.76 -1.09 -22.07
C LEU A 19 1.61 -1.52 -20.87
N SER A 20 1.76 -0.63 -19.89
CA SER A 20 2.46 -0.95 -18.65
C SER A 20 1.80 -2.10 -17.90
N LEU A 21 0.46 -2.11 -17.77
CA LEU A 21 -0.27 -3.21 -17.15
C LEU A 21 -0.06 -4.54 -17.90
N GLY A 22 -0.13 -4.51 -19.22
CA GLY A 22 0.13 -5.70 -20.05
C GLY A 22 1.53 -6.28 -19.84
N LEU A 23 2.56 -5.41 -19.77
CA LEU A 23 3.92 -5.81 -19.48
C LEU A 23 4.08 -6.33 -18.04
N LEU A 24 3.36 -5.75 -17.06
CA LEU A 24 3.36 -6.26 -15.69
C LEU A 24 2.77 -7.67 -15.61
N LEU A 25 1.60 -7.88 -16.22
CA LEU A 25 0.95 -9.19 -16.23
C LEU A 25 1.81 -10.23 -16.95
N TYR A 26 2.45 -9.86 -18.06
CA TYR A 26 3.39 -10.71 -18.78
C TYR A 26 4.60 -11.07 -17.89
N SER A 27 5.20 -10.07 -17.22
CA SER A 27 6.31 -10.30 -16.29
C SER A 27 5.94 -11.21 -15.13
N LEU A 28 4.74 -11.07 -14.58
CA LEU A 28 4.26 -11.96 -13.50
C LEU A 28 4.13 -13.41 -13.98
N GLY A 29 3.78 -13.63 -15.26
CA GLY A 29 3.75 -14.96 -15.88
C GLY A 29 5.15 -15.56 -16.10
N GLU A 30 6.17 -14.72 -16.30
CA GLU A 30 7.57 -15.15 -16.44
C GLU A 30 8.26 -15.39 -15.09
N MET A 31 7.75 -14.78 -14.01
CA MET A 31 8.35 -14.89 -12.67
C MET A 31 8.15 -16.29 -12.11
N THR A 32 9.24 -17.00 -11.96
CA THR A 32 9.31 -18.14 -11.05
C THR A 32 9.44 -17.64 -9.61
N PRO A 33 9.04 -18.46 -8.61
CA PRO A 33 9.31 -18.13 -7.22
C PRO A 33 10.80 -17.82 -7.01
N ILE A 34 11.11 -16.59 -6.61
CA ILE A 34 12.49 -16.12 -6.49
C ILE A 34 13.01 -16.45 -5.10
N ILE A 35 14.07 -17.20 -5.01
CA ILE A 35 14.87 -17.37 -3.80
C ILE A 35 16.05 -16.41 -3.95
N VAL A 36 16.07 -15.35 -3.14
CA VAL A 36 17.20 -14.42 -3.12
C VAL A 36 18.29 -15.02 -2.23
N ASP A 37 19.45 -15.27 -2.79
CA ASP A 37 20.61 -15.71 -2.03
C ASP A 37 21.24 -14.51 -1.29
N VAL A 38 21.82 -14.76 -0.12
CA VAL A 38 22.49 -13.74 0.68
C VAL A 38 23.67 -13.13 -0.04
N GLU A 39 24.29 -13.87 -0.96
CA GLU A 39 25.43 -13.44 -1.76
C GLU A 39 25.03 -12.61 -2.99
N ASP A 40 23.75 -12.54 -3.33
CA ASP A 40 23.28 -11.75 -4.47
C ASP A 40 23.26 -10.27 -4.12
N PHE A 41 24.29 -9.54 -4.56
CA PHE A 41 24.43 -8.09 -4.31
C PHE A 41 23.25 -7.26 -4.83
N LEU A 42 22.63 -7.65 -5.93
CA LEU A 42 21.46 -6.98 -6.50
C LEU A 42 20.15 -7.52 -5.92
N GLY A 43 20.19 -8.61 -5.18
CA GLY A 43 19.05 -9.24 -4.55
C GLY A 43 17.93 -9.53 -5.54
N LEU A 44 16.70 -9.20 -5.17
CA LEU A 44 15.53 -9.42 -6.01
C LEU A 44 15.62 -8.78 -7.40
N THR A 45 16.33 -7.67 -7.54
CA THR A 45 16.36 -6.89 -8.80
C THR A 45 17.01 -7.63 -9.96
N SER A 46 17.98 -8.51 -9.69
CA SER A 46 18.65 -9.35 -10.70
C SER A 46 17.73 -10.41 -11.30
N HIS A 47 16.68 -10.78 -10.57
CA HIS A 47 15.76 -11.86 -10.96
C HIS A 47 14.49 -11.36 -11.64
N LEU A 48 14.30 -10.02 -11.74
CA LEU A 48 13.15 -9.45 -12.40
C LEU A 48 13.31 -9.46 -13.92
N PRO A 49 12.30 -9.90 -14.69
CA PRO A 49 12.41 -10.00 -16.15
C PRO A 49 12.50 -8.61 -16.80
N VAL A 50 13.07 -8.56 -18.01
CA VAL A 50 13.23 -7.32 -18.78
C VAL A 50 11.90 -6.62 -19.04
N SER A 51 10.83 -7.39 -19.25
CA SER A 51 9.46 -6.89 -19.42
C SER A 51 8.98 -6.06 -18.22
N TYR A 52 9.37 -6.45 -17.00
CA TYR A 52 9.11 -5.68 -15.78
C TYR A 52 9.77 -4.29 -15.83
N TRP A 53 11.05 -4.24 -16.19
CA TRP A 53 11.81 -2.98 -16.23
C TRP A 53 11.28 -2.03 -17.31
N ILE A 54 10.94 -2.56 -18.49
CA ILE A 54 10.33 -1.76 -19.56
C ILE A 54 9.00 -1.20 -19.12
N GLY A 55 8.14 -2.02 -18.52
CA GLY A 55 6.83 -1.58 -18.02
C GLY A 55 6.94 -0.54 -16.91
N LEU A 56 7.89 -0.71 -15.98
CA LEU A 56 8.21 0.27 -14.94
C LEU A 56 8.66 1.61 -15.56
N LEU A 57 9.57 1.59 -16.52
CA LEU A 57 10.02 2.81 -17.20
C LEU A 57 8.88 3.53 -17.91
N ILE A 58 7.97 2.81 -18.57
CA ILE A 58 6.80 3.38 -19.23
C ILE A 58 5.89 4.09 -18.23
N VAL A 59 5.59 3.47 -17.08
CA VAL A 59 4.72 4.13 -16.09
C VAL A 59 5.40 5.29 -15.39
N LEU A 60 6.71 5.22 -15.14
CA LEU A 60 7.47 6.34 -14.57
C LEU A 60 7.51 7.52 -15.55
N ALA A 61 7.79 7.28 -16.83
CA ALA A 61 7.75 8.31 -17.87
C ALA A 61 6.34 8.90 -18.02
N GLY A 62 5.31 8.06 -18.06
CA GLY A 62 3.90 8.49 -18.10
C GLY A 62 3.51 9.34 -16.90
N SER A 63 3.99 8.98 -15.70
CA SER A 63 3.77 9.73 -14.46
C SER A 63 4.46 11.10 -14.50
N GLY A 64 5.71 11.14 -14.97
CA GLY A 64 6.44 12.40 -15.16
C GLY A 64 5.74 13.32 -16.16
N LEU A 65 5.35 12.81 -17.32
CA LEU A 65 4.60 13.58 -18.31
C LEU A 65 3.27 14.10 -17.76
N ALA A 66 2.53 13.27 -17.01
CA ALA A 66 1.26 13.66 -16.40
C ALA A 66 1.44 14.75 -15.33
N PHE A 67 2.53 14.71 -14.56
CA PHE A 67 2.86 15.74 -13.56
C PHE A 67 3.10 17.11 -14.19
N TYR A 68 3.79 17.16 -15.33
CA TYR A 68 4.07 18.42 -16.03
C TYR A 68 2.94 18.89 -16.95
N ASP A 69 1.92 18.08 -17.21
CA ASP A 69 0.79 18.49 -18.06
C ASP A 69 -0.25 19.29 -17.26
N SER A 70 -0.07 20.61 -17.20
CA SER A 70 -0.97 21.53 -16.47
C SER A 70 -2.45 21.50 -16.92
N ARG A 71 -2.73 20.91 -18.09
CA ARG A 71 -4.10 20.75 -18.61
C ARG A 71 -4.80 19.50 -18.07
N LEU A 72 -4.04 18.61 -17.45
CA LEU A 72 -4.56 17.37 -16.88
C LEU A 72 -5.13 17.65 -15.49
N GLN A 73 -6.44 17.44 -15.32
CA GLN A 73 -7.14 17.69 -14.06
C GLN A 73 -7.88 16.42 -13.54
N SER A 74 -7.52 15.25 -14.07
CA SER A 74 -8.22 14.01 -13.75
C SER A 74 -7.64 13.32 -12.50
N ASN A 75 -8.33 13.44 -11.37
CA ASN A 75 -7.97 12.70 -10.15
C ASN A 75 -7.90 11.18 -10.40
N ALA A 76 -8.84 10.64 -11.17
CA ALA A 76 -8.88 9.21 -11.47
C ALA A 76 -7.62 8.75 -12.22
N LEU A 77 -7.16 9.53 -13.20
CA LEU A 77 -5.93 9.20 -13.92
C LEU A 77 -4.71 9.26 -13.00
N PHE A 78 -4.58 10.30 -12.16
CA PHE A 78 -3.48 10.43 -11.20
C PHE A 78 -3.45 9.25 -10.21
N ILE A 79 -4.61 8.87 -9.65
CA ILE A 79 -4.71 7.71 -8.78
C ILE A 79 -4.34 6.42 -9.52
N SER A 80 -4.76 6.26 -10.78
CA SER A 80 -4.41 5.08 -11.59
C SER A 80 -2.91 4.98 -11.87
N LEU A 81 -2.25 6.12 -12.16
CA LEU A 81 -0.80 6.15 -12.32
C LEU A 81 -0.06 5.79 -11.03
N LEU A 82 -0.50 6.34 -9.89
CA LEU A 82 0.05 5.99 -8.57
C LEU A 82 -0.12 4.51 -8.24
N LEU A 83 -1.30 3.97 -8.50
CA LEU A 83 -1.57 2.54 -8.32
C LEU A 83 -0.64 1.69 -9.19
N MET A 84 -0.44 2.08 -10.46
CA MET A 84 0.43 1.33 -11.36
C MET A 84 1.89 1.40 -10.91
N VAL A 85 2.39 2.57 -10.51
CA VAL A 85 3.75 2.71 -9.92
C VAL A 85 3.88 1.83 -8.67
N GLY A 86 2.90 1.87 -7.78
CA GLY A 86 2.91 1.05 -6.57
C GLY A 86 2.82 -0.46 -6.85
N LEU A 87 2.08 -0.88 -7.88
CA LEU A 87 2.06 -2.28 -8.32
C LEU A 87 3.46 -2.76 -8.72
N TYR A 88 4.21 -1.96 -9.46
CA TYR A 88 5.59 -2.30 -9.81
C TYR A 88 6.52 -2.28 -8.59
N LEU A 89 6.54 -1.20 -7.84
CA LEU A 89 7.54 -0.97 -6.79
C LEU A 89 7.29 -1.78 -5.51
N VAL A 90 6.03 -2.09 -5.21
CA VAL A 90 5.63 -2.68 -3.92
C VAL A 90 5.07 -4.08 -4.08
N VAL A 91 4.03 -4.22 -4.91
CA VAL A 91 3.27 -5.48 -4.98
C VAL A 91 4.05 -6.55 -5.69
N THR A 92 4.66 -6.23 -6.84
CA THR A 92 5.40 -7.23 -7.62
C THR A 92 6.58 -7.83 -6.85
N PRO A 93 7.45 -7.02 -6.19
CA PRO A 93 8.48 -7.57 -5.33
C PRO A 93 7.95 -8.44 -4.19
N ALA A 94 6.81 -8.06 -3.60
CA ALA A 94 6.20 -8.84 -2.53
C ALA A 94 5.64 -10.19 -3.03
N LEU A 95 5.08 -10.22 -4.24
CA LEU A 95 4.55 -11.45 -4.85
C LEU A 95 5.65 -12.39 -5.36
N ALA A 96 6.79 -11.85 -5.79
CA ALA A 96 7.90 -12.60 -6.31
C ALA A 96 8.65 -13.40 -5.23
N GLN A 97 8.61 -12.96 -3.97
CA GLN A 97 9.28 -13.66 -2.87
C GLN A 97 8.58 -14.98 -2.53
N THR A 98 9.36 -16.06 -2.41
CA THR A 98 8.84 -17.39 -2.03
C THR A 98 8.41 -17.45 -0.58
N ASN A 99 9.05 -16.65 0.26
CA ASN A 99 8.80 -16.64 1.70
C ASN A 99 8.34 -15.25 2.11
N PRO A 100 7.02 -15.00 2.08
CA PRO A 100 6.45 -13.78 2.59
C PRO A 100 6.54 -13.72 4.12
N GLN A 101 7.44 -14.51 4.73
CA GLN A 101 7.71 -14.42 6.17
C GLN A 101 8.09 -12.99 6.46
N GLY A 102 7.08 -12.21 6.32
CA GLY A 102 7.09 -10.93 6.89
C GLY A 102 7.43 -11.15 8.36
N TRP A 103 8.33 -10.45 8.81
CA TRP A 103 8.64 -10.09 10.17
C TRP A 103 7.34 -9.63 10.85
N GLY A 104 6.29 -10.37 10.61
CA GLY A 104 4.99 -9.89 10.82
C GLY A 104 4.32 -10.61 11.93
N ALA A 105 3.23 -10.09 12.16
CA ALA A 105 2.17 -10.57 12.99
C ALA A 105 1.63 -11.96 12.56
N SER A 106 2.15 -12.56 11.47
CA SER A 106 1.63 -13.83 10.96
C SER A 106 1.71 -14.99 11.96
N PRO A 107 2.82 -15.22 12.69
CA PRO A 107 2.85 -16.28 13.68
C PRO A 107 1.85 -16.05 14.82
N GLY A 108 1.75 -14.83 15.32
CA GLY A 108 0.78 -14.48 16.36
C GLY A 108 -0.67 -14.62 15.91
N ALA A 109 -0.96 -14.19 14.68
CA ALA A 109 -2.28 -14.37 14.10
C ALA A 109 -2.62 -15.86 13.86
N GLN A 110 -1.63 -16.67 13.47
CA GLN A 110 -1.83 -18.13 13.31
C GLN A 110 -2.14 -18.79 14.65
N VAL A 111 -1.42 -18.42 15.72
CA VAL A 111 -1.74 -18.91 17.08
C VAL A 111 -3.16 -18.50 17.46
N MET A 112 -3.53 -17.24 17.27
CA MET A 112 -4.87 -16.76 17.57
C MET A 112 -5.95 -17.48 16.74
N LEU A 113 -5.68 -17.77 15.47
CA LEU A 113 -6.60 -18.51 14.61
C LEU A 113 -6.85 -19.94 15.12
N THR A 114 -5.80 -20.59 15.64
CA THR A 114 -5.87 -21.98 16.14
C THR A 114 -6.37 -22.10 17.57
N THR A 115 -6.04 -21.14 18.43
CA THR A 115 -6.38 -21.18 19.86
C THR A 115 -7.64 -20.39 20.22
N GLY A 116 -8.05 -19.45 19.36
CA GLY A 116 -9.20 -18.58 19.59
C GLY A 116 -8.95 -17.44 20.58
N HIS A 117 -7.73 -17.25 21.08
CA HIS A 117 -7.40 -16.19 22.02
C HIS A 117 -6.00 -15.60 21.79
N VAL A 118 -5.77 -14.40 22.33
CA VAL A 118 -4.47 -13.74 22.35
C VAL A 118 -3.72 -14.15 23.61
N ASP A 119 -2.59 -14.82 23.47
CA ASP A 119 -1.72 -15.15 24.58
C ASP A 119 -0.62 -14.10 24.74
N VAL A 120 -0.86 -13.13 25.62
CA VAL A 120 0.09 -12.03 25.90
C VAL A 120 1.36 -12.49 26.63
N ASN A 121 1.36 -13.69 27.18
CA ASN A 121 2.47 -14.27 27.93
C ASN A 121 3.19 -15.37 27.15
N SER A 122 2.90 -15.52 25.87
CA SER A 122 3.54 -16.54 25.04
C SER A 122 5.06 -16.43 25.06
N PRO A 123 5.80 -17.52 25.31
CA PRO A 123 7.26 -17.53 25.31
C PRO A 123 7.86 -17.45 23.90
N LEU A 124 7.02 -17.43 22.87
CA LEU A 124 7.47 -17.43 21.48
C LEU A 124 8.03 -16.06 21.07
N HIS A 125 8.90 -16.02 20.08
CA HIS A 125 9.58 -14.79 19.61
C HIS A 125 8.63 -13.67 19.20
N PHE A 126 7.39 -13.99 18.85
CA PHE A 126 6.37 -13.00 18.51
C PHE A 126 5.55 -12.50 19.71
N ALA A 127 5.83 -12.97 20.94
CA ALA A 127 5.19 -12.48 22.17
C ALA A 127 5.33 -10.95 22.33
N PHE A 128 6.38 -10.37 21.79
CA PHE A 128 6.57 -8.91 21.76
C PHE A 128 5.42 -8.16 21.07
N TYR A 129 4.79 -8.75 20.06
CA TYR A 129 3.69 -8.12 19.32
C TYR A 129 2.30 -8.42 19.88
N MET A 130 2.17 -9.39 20.79
CA MET A 130 0.89 -9.76 21.37
C MET A 130 0.21 -8.66 22.18
N PRO A 131 0.93 -7.77 22.91
CA PRO A 131 0.32 -6.62 23.59
C PRO A 131 -0.38 -5.64 22.64
N TRP A 132 -0.08 -5.69 21.32
CA TRP A 132 -0.73 -4.86 20.29
C TRP A 132 -1.48 -5.74 19.28
N PRO A 133 -2.62 -6.31 19.69
CA PRO A 133 -3.25 -7.39 18.95
C PRO A 133 -4.05 -6.96 17.71
N ALA A 134 -4.12 -5.67 17.39
CA ALA A 134 -4.97 -5.18 16.31
C ALA A 134 -4.72 -5.88 14.97
N ILE A 135 -3.45 -6.09 14.59
CA ILE A 135 -3.12 -6.75 13.33
C ILE A 135 -3.52 -8.22 13.35
N HIS A 136 -3.41 -8.89 14.50
CA HIS A 136 -3.82 -10.29 14.65
C HIS A 136 -5.33 -10.43 14.50
N PHE A 137 -6.12 -9.53 15.14
CA PHE A 137 -7.56 -9.49 14.97
C PHE A 137 -7.98 -9.23 13.53
N ILE A 138 -7.33 -8.27 12.86
CA ILE A 138 -7.60 -7.98 11.43
C ILE A 138 -7.29 -9.22 10.58
N ALA A 139 -6.14 -9.87 10.79
CA ALA A 139 -5.75 -11.05 10.06
C ALA A 139 -6.76 -12.18 10.23
N VAL A 140 -7.09 -12.52 11.48
CA VAL A 140 -8.04 -13.60 11.79
C VAL A 140 -9.42 -13.28 11.24
N SER A 141 -9.91 -12.05 11.44
CA SER A 141 -11.23 -11.65 10.94
C SER A 141 -11.31 -11.71 9.41
N LEU A 142 -10.29 -11.20 8.72
CA LEU A 142 -10.23 -11.26 7.25
C LEU A 142 -10.16 -12.70 6.76
N THR A 143 -9.32 -13.54 7.37
CA THR A 143 -9.19 -14.96 7.03
C THR A 143 -10.53 -15.68 7.16
N GLN A 144 -11.26 -15.42 8.26
CA GLN A 144 -12.59 -16.00 8.49
C GLN A 144 -13.64 -15.48 7.49
N VAL A 145 -13.67 -14.18 7.23
CA VAL A 145 -14.65 -13.57 6.30
C VAL A 145 -14.42 -14.05 4.85
N ILE A 146 -13.15 -14.20 4.44
CA ILE A 146 -12.81 -14.66 3.08
C ILE A 146 -12.94 -16.19 2.97
N GLY A 147 -13.05 -16.91 4.09
CA GLY A 147 -13.08 -18.37 4.12
C GLY A 147 -11.73 -19.03 3.81
N MET A 148 -10.63 -18.30 4.03
CA MET A 148 -9.28 -18.84 3.87
C MET A 148 -8.91 -19.68 5.10
N THR A 149 -8.26 -20.81 4.86
CA THR A 149 -7.71 -21.67 5.92
C THR A 149 -6.23 -21.36 6.20
N ASP A 150 -5.60 -20.64 5.29
CA ASP A 150 -4.18 -20.30 5.34
C ASP A 150 -3.96 -18.78 5.41
N LEU A 151 -3.34 -18.38 6.49
CA LEU A 151 -2.98 -16.98 6.75
C LEU A 151 -1.86 -16.47 5.81
N MET A 152 -1.04 -17.39 5.28
CA MET A 152 0.08 -17.03 4.41
C MET A 152 -0.40 -16.41 3.09
N GLY A 153 -1.53 -16.87 2.57
CA GLY A 153 -2.18 -16.24 1.41
C GLY A 153 -2.55 -14.78 1.68
N LEU A 154 -3.15 -14.50 2.85
CA LEU A 154 -3.48 -13.13 3.24
C LEU A 154 -2.22 -12.25 3.33
N VAL A 155 -1.18 -12.73 4.00
CA VAL A 155 0.09 -12.00 4.17
C VAL A 155 0.73 -11.69 2.82
N LYS A 156 0.76 -12.66 1.91
CA LYS A 156 1.32 -12.51 0.55
C LYS A 156 0.57 -11.46 -0.27
N TYR A 157 -0.76 -11.45 -0.20
CA TYR A 157 -1.57 -10.53 -1.00
C TYR A 157 -1.92 -9.22 -0.27
N TRP A 158 -1.49 -9.06 0.99
CA TRP A 158 -1.73 -7.86 1.77
C TRP A 158 -1.36 -6.56 1.06
N PRO A 159 -0.20 -6.45 0.36
CA PRO A 159 0.17 -5.22 -0.34
C PRO A 159 -0.86 -4.78 -1.39
N LEU A 160 -1.61 -5.72 -2.01
CA LEU A 160 -2.69 -5.39 -2.95
C LEU A 160 -3.84 -4.61 -2.31
N PHE A 161 -4.11 -4.85 -1.02
CA PHE A 161 -5.15 -4.15 -0.27
C PHE A 161 -4.62 -2.87 0.36
N ALA A 162 -3.41 -2.92 0.90
CA ALA A 162 -2.79 -1.82 1.63
C ALA A 162 -2.42 -0.65 0.73
N LEU A 163 -1.90 -0.92 -0.47
CA LEU A 163 -1.46 0.09 -1.42
C LEU A 163 -2.58 1.03 -1.88
N PRO A 164 -3.76 0.56 -2.33
CA PRO A 164 -4.87 1.45 -2.68
C PRO A 164 -5.32 2.34 -1.52
N LEU A 165 -5.42 1.78 -0.31
CA LEU A 165 -5.80 2.55 0.87
C LEU A 165 -4.79 3.65 1.17
N PHE A 166 -3.50 3.32 1.12
CA PHE A 166 -2.42 4.28 1.30
C PHE A 166 -2.50 5.43 0.29
N ILE A 167 -2.61 5.11 -1.00
CA ILE A 167 -2.69 6.10 -2.07
C ILE A 167 -3.92 7.00 -1.90
N LEU A 168 -5.08 6.41 -1.61
CA LEU A 168 -6.32 7.16 -1.43
C LEU A 168 -6.25 8.11 -0.23
N ILE A 169 -5.66 7.68 0.88
CA ILE A 169 -5.48 8.52 2.07
C ILE A 169 -4.50 9.66 1.76
N ALA A 170 -3.32 9.36 1.20
CA ALA A 170 -2.29 10.35 0.91
C ALA A 170 -2.76 11.39 -0.12
N PHE A 171 -3.37 10.94 -1.23
CA PHE A 171 -3.92 11.81 -2.25
C PHE A 171 -5.06 12.69 -1.71
N SER A 172 -5.96 12.11 -0.92
CA SER A 172 -7.08 12.83 -0.30
C SER A 172 -6.57 13.88 0.70
N LEU A 173 -5.52 13.57 1.45
CA LEU A 173 -4.88 14.51 2.37
C LEU A 173 -4.34 15.72 1.60
N GLY A 174 -3.59 15.51 0.51
CA GLY A 174 -3.13 16.60 -0.36
C GLY A 174 -4.29 17.48 -0.86
N LYS A 175 -5.37 16.87 -1.33
CA LYS A 175 -6.58 17.59 -1.78
C LYS A 175 -7.24 18.38 -0.65
N ARG A 176 -7.30 17.86 0.57
CA ARG A 176 -7.89 18.54 1.72
C ARG A 176 -7.01 19.67 2.26
N LEU A 177 -5.71 19.60 2.05
CA LEU A 177 -4.78 20.69 2.34
C LEU A 177 -4.81 21.81 1.28
N GLY A 178 -5.68 21.71 0.28
CA GLY A 178 -5.87 22.74 -0.76
C GLY A 178 -4.92 22.61 -1.96
N LEU A 179 -4.17 21.51 -2.06
CA LEU A 179 -3.28 21.27 -3.19
C LEU A 179 -4.07 21.01 -4.48
N SER A 180 -3.49 21.42 -5.61
CA SER A 180 -4.01 21.05 -6.93
C SER A 180 -4.00 19.51 -7.12
N PRO A 181 -4.72 18.96 -8.12
CA PRO A 181 -4.62 17.54 -8.43
C PRO A 181 -3.18 17.09 -8.74
N GLN A 182 -2.41 17.91 -9.48
CA GLN A 182 -1.01 17.66 -9.80
C GLN A 182 -0.12 17.66 -8.56
N ASP A 183 -0.27 18.67 -7.69
CA ASP A 183 0.54 18.74 -6.47
C ASP A 183 0.22 17.61 -5.50
N SER A 184 -1.07 17.23 -5.39
CA SER A 184 -1.51 16.07 -4.61
C SER A 184 -0.93 14.75 -5.17
N PHE A 185 -0.88 14.63 -6.51
CA PHE A 185 -0.24 13.51 -7.19
C PHE A 185 1.27 13.49 -6.91
N GLY A 186 1.97 14.64 -7.10
CA GLY A 186 3.40 14.76 -6.86
C GLY A 186 3.78 14.42 -5.42
N LEU A 187 3.03 14.96 -4.44
CA LEU A 187 3.24 14.64 -3.02
C LEU A 187 3.07 13.14 -2.75
N THR A 188 1.97 12.55 -3.21
CA THR A 188 1.69 11.12 -3.00
C THR A 188 2.74 10.24 -3.70
N TYR A 189 3.17 10.64 -4.90
CA TYR A 189 4.22 9.96 -5.65
C TYR A 189 5.55 9.97 -4.88
N LEU A 190 5.98 11.14 -4.39
CA LEU A 190 7.20 11.27 -3.59
C LEU A 190 7.15 10.42 -2.33
N VAL A 191 6.02 10.44 -1.62
CA VAL A 191 5.85 9.60 -0.42
C VAL A 191 5.90 8.12 -0.79
N LEU A 192 5.22 7.70 -1.86
CA LEU A 192 5.21 6.31 -2.32
C LEU A 192 6.62 5.82 -2.69
N VAL A 193 7.38 6.63 -3.43
CA VAL A 193 8.74 6.28 -3.85
C VAL A 193 9.74 6.32 -2.68
N SER A 194 9.57 7.27 -1.73
CA SER A 194 10.43 7.35 -0.54
C SER A 194 10.22 6.18 0.42
N LEU A 195 9.03 5.61 0.43
CA LEU A 195 8.68 4.41 1.18
C LEU A 195 9.03 3.11 0.42
N TRP A 196 9.78 3.22 -0.67
CA TRP A 196 10.21 2.09 -1.51
C TRP A 196 11.14 1.14 -0.76
N MET A 197 10.74 0.70 0.36
CA MET A 197 11.27 -0.51 0.97
C MET A 197 10.16 -1.56 0.88
N PRO A 198 10.41 -2.73 0.28
CA PRO A 198 9.41 -3.82 0.23
C PRO A 198 8.82 -4.13 1.61
N TRP A 199 9.59 -3.87 2.65
CA TRP A 199 9.23 -4.01 4.05
C TRP A 199 8.13 -3.06 4.53
N THR A 200 7.90 -1.93 3.86
CA THR A 200 6.94 -0.91 4.31
C THR A 200 5.51 -1.37 4.15
N PHE A 201 5.21 -2.14 3.09
CA PHE A 201 3.86 -2.62 2.79
C PHE A 201 3.61 -4.07 3.22
N ILE A 202 4.52 -4.67 3.99
CA ILE A 202 4.29 -6.01 4.55
C ILE A 202 3.17 -5.97 5.60
N PHE A 203 2.60 -7.13 5.84
CA PHE A 203 1.62 -7.32 6.91
C PHE A 203 2.29 -7.20 8.28
N SER A 204 2.38 -5.99 8.79
CA SER A 204 3.09 -5.68 10.04
C SER A 204 2.37 -4.62 10.87
N THR A 205 2.59 -4.66 12.18
CA THR A 205 2.06 -3.66 13.12
C THR A 205 2.54 -2.24 12.81
N PRO A 206 3.84 -1.98 12.49
CA PRO A 206 4.30 -0.65 12.12
C PRO A 206 3.58 -0.07 10.91
N PHE A 207 3.38 -0.87 9.86
CA PHE A 207 2.69 -0.38 8.67
C PHE A 207 1.21 -0.10 8.93
N LEU A 208 0.52 -0.98 9.65
CA LEU A 208 -0.87 -0.73 10.05
C LEU A 208 -0.99 0.52 10.92
N GLY A 209 -0.07 0.71 11.86
CA GLY A 209 0.01 1.91 12.68
C GLY A 209 0.21 3.16 11.84
N TYR A 210 1.13 3.13 10.87
CA TYR A 210 1.39 4.24 9.96
C TYR A 210 0.16 4.59 9.10
N LEU A 211 -0.51 3.58 8.55
CA LEU A 211 -1.73 3.77 7.76
C LEU A 211 -2.85 4.40 8.61
N THR A 212 -3.02 3.90 9.84
CA THR A 212 -4.02 4.42 10.79
C THR A 212 -3.68 5.85 11.22
N TYR A 213 -2.40 6.16 11.44
CA TYR A 213 -1.93 7.51 11.75
C TYR A 213 -2.24 8.50 10.60
N MET A 214 -1.94 8.12 9.36
CA MET A 214 -2.30 8.94 8.19
C MET A 214 -3.81 9.17 8.07
N LEU A 215 -4.61 8.14 8.32
CA LEU A 215 -6.07 8.24 8.33
C LEU A 215 -6.55 9.19 9.44
N MET A 216 -5.99 9.08 10.63
CA MET A 216 -6.28 9.98 11.75
C MET A 216 -5.94 11.43 11.38
N PHE A 217 -4.78 11.67 10.79
CA PHE A 217 -4.36 13.01 10.36
C PHE A 217 -5.32 13.58 9.29
N LEU A 218 -5.71 12.77 8.31
CA LEU A 218 -6.73 13.15 7.32
C LEU A 218 -8.05 13.54 7.99
N LEU A 219 -8.53 12.75 8.97
CA LEU A 219 -9.78 13.06 9.70
C LEU A 219 -9.67 14.35 10.50
N LEU A 220 -8.53 14.62 11.14
CA LEU A 220 -8.28 15.87 11.87
C LEU A 220 -8.29 17.08 10.93
N VAL A 221 -7.66 16.98 9.76
CA VAL A 221 -7.68 18.03 8.73
C VAL A 221 -9.12 18.26 8.25
N VAL A 222 -9.86 17.21 7.93
CA VAL A 222 -11.27 17.33 7.50
C VAL A 222 -12.13 17.95 8.59
N LEU A 223 -11.92 17.58 9.86
CA LEU A 223 -12.66 18.13 11.00
C LEU A 223 -12.34 19.60 11.23
N SER A 224 -11.09 20.04 11.02
CA SER A 224 -10.70 21.44 11.16
C SER A 224 -11.35 22.33 10.10
N LEU A 225 -11.58 21.79 8.90
CA LEU A 225 -12.16 22.54 7.77
C LEU A 225 -13.70 22.56 7.80
N SER A 226 -14.32 21.47 8.23
CA SER A 226 -15.80 21.34 8.25
C SER A 226 -16.25 20.39 9.36
N PRO A 227 -16.35 20.86 10.61
CA PRO A 227 -16.64 19.99 11.75
C PRO A 227 -18.08 19.46 11.71
N THR A 228 -18.23 18.16 11.59
CA THR A 228 -19.54 17.48 11.73
C THR A 228 -19.51 16.50 12.92
N ALA A 229 -20.68 16.25 13.52
CA ALA A 229 -20.80 15.29 14.61
C ALA A 229 -20.33 13.89 14.22
N ARG A 230 -20.63 13.47 12.98
CA ARG A 230 -20.21 12.17 12.44
C ARG A 230 -18.68 12.03 12.39
N GLN A 231 -17.97 13.08 11.97
CA GLN A 231 -16.51 13.07 11.90
C GLN A 231 -15.86 13.01 13.28
N ARG A 232 -16.45 13.72 14.28
CA ARG A 232 -15.98 13.65 15.68
C ARG A 232 -16.11 12.25 16.25
N VAL A 233 -17.20 11.56 15.96
CA VAL A 233 -17.41 10.17 16.40
C VAL A 233 -16.41 9.21 15.73
N LEU A 234 -16.09 9.41 14.44
CA LEU A 234 -15.15 8.57 13.71
C LEU A 234 -13.70 8.67 14.20
N ILE A 235 -13.29 9.78 14.80
CA ILE A 235 -11.95 9.93 15.37
C ILE A 235 -11.71 8.95 16.51
N MET A 236 -12.73 8.70 17.35
CA MET A 236 -12.56 7.82 18.52
C MET A 236 -12.12 6.39 18.15
N PRO A 237 -12.80 5.66 17.25
CA PRO A 237 -12.36 4.31 16.88
C PRO A 237 -11.02 4.30 16.13
N VAL A 238 -10.73 5.33 15.32
CA VAL A 238 -9.42 5.43 14.64
C VAL A 238 -8.30 5.67 15.64
N PHE A 239 -8.51 6.51 16.65
CA PHE A 239 -7.54 6.71 17.72
C PHE A 239 -7.37 5.43 18.57
N ALA A 240 -8.45 4.76 18.94
CA ALA A 240 -8.38 3.49 19.64
C ALA A 240 -7.59 2.45 18.83
N GLN A 241 -7.86 2.36 17.52
CA GLN A 241 -7.11 1.51 16.59
C GLN A 241 -5.61 1.85 16.61
N LEU A 242 -5.24 3.12 16.60
CA LEU A 242 -3.85 3.57 16.62
C LEU A 242 -3.14 3.10 17.91
N VAL A 243 -3.79 3.28 19.06
CA VAL A 243 -3.24 2.88 20.37
C VAL A 243 -2.99 1.36 20.44
N ILE A 244 -3.92 0.54 19.95
CA ILE A 244 -3.79 -0.93 20.01
C ILE A 244 -2.95 -1.53 18.87
N THR A 245 -2.52 -0.70 17.92
CA THR A 245 -1.75 -1.18 16.76
C THR A 245 -0.24 -1.14 17.01
N HIS A 246 0.27 -0.03 17.53
CA HIS A 246 1.71 0.12 17.69
C HIS A 246 2.05 1.20 18.73
N LEU A 247 2.91 0.86 19.68
CA LEU A 247 3.29 1.74 20.80
C LEU A 247 3.88 3.06 20.31
N LEU A 248 4.83 3.02 19.38
CA LEU A 248 5.52 4.22 18.89
C LEU A 248 4.59 5.17 18.14
N THR A 249 3.65 4.66 17.35
CA THR A 249 2.71 5.50 16.60
C THR A 249 1.65 6.14 17.49
N SER A 250 1.41 5.61 18.68
CA SER A 250 0.47 6.19 19.65
C SER A 250 1.09 7.30 20.49
N LEU A 251 2.43 7.45 20.48
CA LEU A 251 3.16 8.47 21.24
C LEU A 251 3.46 9.74 20.40
N ILE A 252 3.27 9.71 19.08
CA ILE A 252 3.43 10.84 18.17
C ILE A 252 2.10 11.59 18.01
#